data_7e8305d02ed3f36e3117a922e60b25b4
#
_entry.id   7e8305d02ed3f36e3117a922e60b25b4
#
_cell.length_a   1.000
_cell.length_b   1.000
_cell.length_c   1.000
_cell.angle_alpha   90.00
_cell.angle_beta   90.00
_cell.angle_gamma   90.00
#
_symmetry.space_group_name_H-M   'P 1'
#
loop_
_entity.id
_entity.type
_entity.pdbx_description
1 polymer ?
#
loop_
_entity_poly.entity_id
_entity_poly.type
_entity_poly.pdbx_seq_one_letter_code
_entity_poly.pdbx_strand_id
1 'polypeptide(L)'
;MAGHLLGKIAEKQKNSSTIYGGNIMKTFMANPATIDRKWYVVDATDMTLGRLASEVAKVLRGKNKPEFTPHVDTGDNVIVINAEKISVTGKKLDQKVYYRHSEYVGGLKETTLREMLAKKPEQVIELAVKGMLPKGPLGRQMFTKLHVYAGPEHKHEAQKPEVLTF
;
A
#
# COMPACT_ATOMS: atom_id res chain seq x y z
N MET A 1 22.34 41.09 -8.96
CA MET A 1 22.25 40.34 -7.69
C MET A 1 21.94 38.85 -7.90
N ALA A 2 22.56 38.18 -8.84
CA ALA A 2 22.29 36.75 -9.15
C ALA A 2 23.47 35.82 -8.85
N GLY A 3 24.56 36.31 -8.28
CA GLY A 3 25.78 35.53 -8.03
C GLY A 3 25.87 34.85 -6.65
N HIS A 4 24.97 35.16 -5.70
CA HIS A 4 25.14 34.70 -4.31
C HIS A 4 24.33 33.41 -3.97
N LEU A 5 23.43 33.00 -4.84
CA LEU A 5 22.59 31.78 -4.64
C LEU A 5 23.24 30.52 -5.21
N LEU A 6 24.10 30.62 -6.22
CA LEU A 6 24.81 29.49 -6.83
C LEU A 6 25.98 28.97 -5.97
N GLY A 7 26.56 29.81 -5.10
CA GLY A 7 27.65 29.39 -4.20
C GLY A 7 27.19 28.46 -3.05
N LYS A 8 25.95 28.56 -2.59
CA LYS A 8 25.45 27.75 -1.45
C LYS A 8 24.98 26.35 -1.83
N ILE A 9 24.75 26.08 -3.11
CA ILE A 9 24.34 24.74 -3.57
C ILE A 9 25.59 23.85 -3.79
N ALA A 10 26.74 24.45 -4.15
CA ALA A 10 27.99 23.71 -4.38
C ALA A 10 28.67 23.25 -3.08
N GLU A 11 28.41 23.91 -1.94
CA GLU A 11 29.11 23.62 -0.67
C GLU A 11 28.50 22.44 0.12
N LYS A 12 27.31 21.98 -0.27
CA LYS A 12 26.62 20.87 0.40
C LYS A 12 27.05 19.48 -0.07
N GLN A 13 27.94 19.39 -1.04
CA GLN A 13 28.41 18.10 -1.61
C GLN A 13 29.88 17.72 -1.23
N LYS A 14 30.56 18.46 -0.37
CA LYS A 14 31.93 18.13 0.04
C LYS A 14 32.05 17.72 1.50
N ASN A 15 31.38 16.63 1.91
CA ASN A 15 31.78 15.89 3.10
C ASN A 15 31.78 14.40 2.81
N SER A 16 32.60 13.98 1.85
CA SER A 16 33.06 12.60 1.72
C SER A 16 34.40 12.49 2.45
N SER A 17 34.35 12.03 3.69
CA SER A 17 35.55 11.63 4.43
C SER A 17 36.21 10.44 3.74
N THR A 18 37.24 10.69 2.96
CA THR A 18 38.16 9.70 2.42
C THR A 18 39.02 9.20 3.58
N ILE A 19 38.79 7.99 4.05
CA ILE A 19 39.69 7.28 4.94
C ILE A 19 40.07 5.98 4.24
N TYR A 20 41.37 5.83 3.94
CA TYR A 20 41.99 4.68 3.29
C TYR A 20 41.42 4.26 1.93
N GLY A 21 41.75 5.01 0.86
CA GLY A 21 41.83 4.52 -0.53
C GLY A 21 40.62 3.71 -1.10
N GLY A 22 39.51 3.55 -0.39
CA GLY A 22 38.31 2.83 -0.80
C GLY A 22 37.09 3.74 -0.76
N ASN A 23 36.34 3.84 -1.84
CA ASN A 23 35.01 4.41 -1.85
C ASN A 23 34.13 3.61 -0.88
N ILE A 24 33.89 4.14 0.31
CA ILE A 24 32.90 3.58 1.22
C ILE A 24 31.54 3.86 0.60
N MET A 25 30.94 2.87 -0.07
CA MET A 25 29.57 2.95 -0.53
C MET A 25 28.67 2.98 0.71
N LYS A 26 28.17 4.17 1.07
CA LYS A 26 27.18 4.32 2.13
C LYS A 26 25.88 3.68 1.67
N THR A 27 25.40 2.69 2.41
CA THR A 27 24.08 2.10 2.21
C THR A 27 23.02 3.18 2.45
N PHE A 28 22.09 3.34 1.50
CA PHE A 28 20.97 4.25 1.68
C PHE A 28 20.01 3.70 2.73
N MET A 29 19.60 4.54 3.68
CA MET A 29 18.55 4.26 4.63
C MET A 29 17.48 5.35 4.54
N ALA A 30 16.22 4.94 4.31
CA ALA A 30 15.11 5.88 4.20
C ALA A 30 14.85 6.59 5.54
N ASN A 31 14.58 7.91 5.47
CA ASN A 31 14.16 8.70 6.62
C ASN A 31 12.67 9.04 6.47
N PRO A 32 11.81 8.77 7.45
CA PRO A 32 10.37 9.07 7.39
C PRO A 32 10.03 10.53 7.04
N ALA A 33 10.91 11.48 7.39
CA ALA A 33 10.71 12.89 7.15
C ALA A 33 10.99 13.35 5.69
N THR A 34 11.71 12.54 4.91
CA THR A 34 12.13 12.89 3.54
C THR A 34 11.47 12.06 2.45
N ILE A 35 10.57 11.14 2.83
CA ILE A 35 9.91 10.24 1.89
C ILE A 35 8.74 10.96 1.23
N ASP A 36 8.78 11.05 -0.10
CA ASP A 36 7.67 11.51 -0.91
C ASP A 36 6.66 10.38 -1.12
N ARG A 37 5.40 10.63 -0.72
CA ARG A 37 4.30 9.67 -0.87
C ARG A 37 3.37 10.15 -1.95
N LYS A 38 3.16 9.30 -2.95
CA LYS A 38 2.21 9.52 -4.04
C LYS A 38 0.87 8.88 -3.75
N TRP A 39 -0.13 9.28 -4.52
CA TRP A 39 -1.46 8.69 -4.50
C TRP A 39 -1.74 7.98 -5.81
N TYR A 40 -2.22 6.75 -5.73
CA TYR A 40 -2.56 5.94 -6.89
C TYR A 40 -4.01 5.49 -6.83
N VAL A 41 -4.69 5.50 -7.98
CA VAL A 41 -5.99 4.88 -8.17
C VAL A 41 -5.83 3.60 -8.98
N VAL A 42 -6.47 2.54 -8.52
CA VAL A 42 -6.50 1.23 -9.16
C VAL A 42 -7.95 0.81 -9.37
N ASP A 43 -8.30 0.40 -10.58
CA ASP A 43 -9.61 -0.18 -10.88
C ASP A 43 -9.57 -1.69 -10.63
N ALA A 44 -10.49 -2.18 -9.80
CA ALA A 44 -10.61 -3.58 -9.47
C ALA A 44 -11.49 -4.38 -10.46
N THR A 45 -12.07 -3.73 -11.47
CA THR A 45 -12.97 -4.37 -12.43
C THR A 45 -12.30 -5.57 -13.10
N ASP A 46 -12.94 -6.74 -13.05
CA ASP A 46 -12.49 -8.03 -13.63
C ASP A 46 -11.12 -8.53 -13.14
N MET A 47 -10.49 -7.83 -12.21
CA MET A 47 -9.22 -8.28 -11.63
C MET A 47 -9.42 -9.40 -10.62
N THR A 48 -8.51 -10.38 -10.63
CA THR A 48 -8.55 -11.44 -9.60
C THR A 48 -8.14 -10.90 -8.24
N LEU A 49 -8.96 -11.16 -7.20
CA LEU A 49 -8.75 -10.68 -5.82
C LEU A 49 -7.31 -10.87 -5.32
N GLY A 50 -6.74 -12.06 -5.52
CA GLY A 50 -5.40 -12.36 -4.99
C GLY A 50 -4.28 -11.60 -5.70
N ARG A 51 -4.36 -11.45 -7.02
CA ARG A 51 -3.38 -10.70 -7.82
C ARG A 51 -3.45 -9.21 -7.51
N LEU A 52 -4.65 -8.64 -7.52
CA LEU A 52 -4.88 -7.25 -7.12
C LEU A 52 -4.29 -6.99 -5.72
N ALA A 53 -4.65 -7.82 -4.73
CA ALA A 53 -4.19 -7.63 -3.35
C ALA A 53 -2.65 -7.72 -3.23
N SER A 54 -1.98 -8.57 -4.02
CA SER A 54 -0.53 -8.69 -3.98
C SER A 54 0.18 -7.45 -4.54
N GLU A 55 -0.30 -6.89 -5.65
CA GLU A 55 0.28 -5.68 -6.23
C GLU A 55 0.00 -4.44 -5.37
N VAL A 56 -1.23 -4.30 -4.86
CA VAL A 56 -1.57 -3.24 -3.90
C VAL A 56 -0.69 -3.32 -2.64
N ALA A 57 -0.49 -4.52 -2.07
CA ALA A 57 0.37 -4.69 -0.90
C ALA A 57 1.84 -4.35 -1.20
N LYS A 58 2.32 -4.60 -2.43
CA LYS A 58 3.66 -4.25 -2.88
C LYS A 58 3.87 -2.73 -2.93
N VAL A 59 2.87 -1.99 -3.44
CA VAL A 59 2.87 -0.52 -3.48
C VAL A 59 2.77 0.08 -2.08
N LEU A 60 1.84 -0.39 -1.24
CA LEU A 60 1.68 0.06 0.15
C LEU A 60 2.93 -0.15 0.99
N ARG A 61 3.68 -1.21 0.72
CA ARG A 61 4.96 -1.50 1.38
C ARG A 61 6.12 -0.69 0.80
N GLY A 62 5.97 -0.15 -0.43
CA GLY A 62 7.01 0.61 -1.12
C GLY A 62 8.08 -0.24 -1.79
N LYS A 63 7.80 -1.53 -2.07
CA LYS A 63 8.77 -2.43 -2.73
C LYS A 63 9.10 -2.05 -4.17
N ASN A 64 8.30 -1.21 -4.78
CA ASN A 64 8.50 -0.67 -6.13
C ASN A 64 9.46 0.54 -6.15
N LYS A 65 9.81 1.08 -4.99
CA LYS A 65 10.73 2.22 -4.88
C LYS A 65 12.17 1.75 -4.63
N PRO A 66 13.18 2.41 -5.24
CA PRO A 66 14.59 2.11 -4.97
C PRO A 66 14.99 2.42 -3.52
N GLU A 67 14.26 3.34 -2.88
CA GLU A 67 14.47 3.77 -1.50
C GLU A 67 13.89 2.80 -0.45
N PHE A 68 13.39 1.64 -0.89
CA PHE A 68 12.76 0.68 0.01
C PHE A 68 13.66 0.28 1.18
N THR A 69 13.18 0.51 2.40
CA THR A 69 13.85 0.12 3.63
C THR A 69 12.87 -0.68 4.51
N PRO A 70 13.18 -1.92 4.92
CA PRO A 70 12.20 -2.82 5.56
C PRO A 70 11.57 -2.32 6.86
N HIS A 71 12.28 -1.51 7.65
CA HIS A 71 11.84 -1.00 8.95
C HIS A 71 11.18 0.38 8.88
N VAL A 72 11.16 1.01 7.71
CA VAL A 72 10.56 2.33 7.46
C VAL A 72 9.38 2.19 6.52
N ASP A 73 8.32 2.96 6.75
CA ASP A 73 7.18 3.03 5.85
C ASP A 73 7.48 3.94 4.66
N THR A 74 7.95 3.35 3.56
CA THR A 74 8.29 4.03 2.29
C THR A 74 7.17 3.98 1.25
N GLY A 75 6.05 3.28 1.56
CA GLY A 75 4.98 3.04 0.61
C GLY A 75 4.09 4.24 0.32
N ASP A 76 3.34 4.15 -0.75
CA ASP A 76 2.42 5.14 -1.26
C ASP A 76 0.98 4.89 -0.81
N ASN A 77 0.09 5.87 -1.04
CA ASN A 77 -1.32 5.74 -0.79
C ASN A 77 -1.99 5.08 -2.00
N VAL A 78 -2.91 4.15 -1.76
CA VAL A 78 -3.61 3.43 -2.82
C VAL A 78 -5.12 3.55 -2.60
N ILE A 79 -5.81 3.97 -3.64
CA ILE A 79 -7.26 4.02 -3.73
C ILE A 79 -7.68 2.89 -4.67
N VAL A 80 -8.54 1.98 -4.21
CA VAL A 80 -9.12 0.92 -5.04
C VAL A 80 -10.58 1.25 -5.27
N ILE A 81 -11.00 1.31 -6.53
CA ILE A 81 -12.38 1.56 -6.94
C ILE A 81 -13.01 0.31 -7.53
N ASN A 82 -14.35 0.29 -7.66
CA ASN A 82 -15.14 -0.82 -8.21
C ASN A 82 -14.93 -2.15 -7.47
N ALA A 83 -14.83 -2.14 -6.14
CA ALA A 83 -14.60 -3.35 -5.34
C ALA A 83 -15.70 -4.42 -5.52
N GLU A 84 -16.91 -4.05 -5.95
CA GLU A 84 -18.02 -4.97 -6.24
C GLU A 84 -17.74 -5.86 -7.45
N LYS A 85 -16.96 -5.36 -8.42
CA LYS A 85 -16.71 -6.02 -9.71
C LYS A 85 -15.49 -6.93 -9.70
N ILE A 86 -14.95 -7.22 -8.52
CA ILE A 86 -13.77 -8.07 -8.39
C ILE A 86 -14.08 -9.51 -8.77
N SER A 87 -13.18 -10.16 -9.48
CA SER A 87 -13.33 -11.55 -9.89
C SER A 87 -12.59 -12.51 -8.94
N VAL A 88 -13.16 -13.73 -8.80
CA VAL A 88 -12.53 -14.82 -8.05
C VAL A 88 -12.63 -16.10 -8.88
N THR A 89 -11.59 -16.91 -8.83
CA THR A 89 -11.50 -18.14 -9.62
C THR A 89 -12.06 -19.35 -8.89
N GLY A 90 -12.66 -20.29 -9.64
CA GLY A 90 -13.16 -21.55 -9.13
C GLY A 90 -14.36 -21.39 -8.19
N LYS A 91 -14.54 -22.33 -7.27
CA LYS A 91 -15.68 -22.36 -6.32
C LYS A 91 -15.47 -21.48 -5.07
N LYS A 92 -14.56 -20.50 -5.10
CA LYS A 92 -14.22 -19.66 -3.93
C LYS A 92 -15.37 -18.80 -3.46
N LEU A 93 -16.30 -18.41 -4.33
CA LEU A 93 -17.48 -17.63 -3.95
C LEU A 93 -18.28 -18.31 -2.84
N ASP A 94 -18.41 -19.64 -2.90
CA ASP A 94 -19.22 -20.41 -1.96
C ASP A 94 -18.37 -21.07 -0.86
N GLN A 95 -17.15 -21.50 -1.21
CA GLN A 95 -16.28 -22.25 -0.29
C GLN A 95 -15.43 -21.38 0.62
N LYS A 96 -15.11 -20.14 0.22
CA LYS A 96 -14.30 -19.26 1.07
C LYS A 96 -15.15 -18.65 2.16
N VAL A 97 -14.83 -18.97 3.41
CA VAL A 97 -15.53 -18.49 4.61
C VAL A 97 -14.63 -17.53 5.37
N TYR A 98 -15.22 -16.45 5.84
CA TYR A 98 -14.62 -15.49 6.76
C TYR A 98 -15.19 -15.73 8.16
N TYR A 99 -14.30 -15.91 9.13
CA TYR A 99 -14.66 -16.15 10.52
C TYR A 99 -14.53 -14.88 11.35
N ARG A 100 -15.51 -14.63 12.20
CA ARG A 100 -15.49 -13.56 13.19
C ARG A 100 -15.98 -14.11 14.52
N HIS A 101 -15.31 -13.81 15.61
CA HIS A 101 -15.69 -14.22 16.96
C HIS A 101 -16.18 -13.02 17.76
N SER A 102 -17.27 -13.20 18.53
CA SER A 102 -17.87 -12.16 19.37
C SER A 102 -17.34 -12.15 20.81
N GLU A 103 -16.32 -12.97 21.10
CA GLU A 103 -15.71 -13.17 22.44
C GLU A 103 -16.59 -13.89 23.47
N TYR A 104 -17.81 -14.29 23.11
CA TYR A 104 -18.70 -15.13 23.94
C TYR A 104 -18.59 -16.61 23.53
N VAL A 105 -18.83 -17.52 24.49
CA VAL A 105 -18.88 -18.95 24.19
C VAL A 105 -19.93 -19.21 23.10
N GLY A 106 -19.56 -19.99 22.07
CA GLY A 106 -20.39 -20.20 20.88
C GLY A 106 -20.56 -19.02 19.93
N GLY A 107 -19.82 -17.91 20.14
CA GLY A 107 -19.90 -16.67 19.38
C GLY A 107 -19.17 -16.66 18.03
N LEU A 108 -18.81 -17.81 17.46
CA LEU A 108 -18.23 -17.89 16.12
C LEU A 108 -19.31 -17.58 15.07
N LYS A 109 -19.02 -16.60 14.22
CA LYS A 109 -19.86 -16.23 13.06
C LYS A 109 -19.11 -16.50 11.78
N GLU A 110 -19.78 -17.17 10.86
CA GLU A 110 -19.27 -17.51 9.54
C GLU A 110 -19.99 -16.67 8.49
N THR A 111 -19.25 -16.20 7.51
CA THR A 111 -19.79 -15.44 6.38
C THR A 111 -19.09 -15.92 5.10
N THR A 112 -19.85 -16.33 4.11
CA THR A 112 -19.28 -16.74 2.81
C THR A 112 -18.77 -15.52 2.04
N LEU A 113 -17.86 -15.75 1.08
CA LEU A 113 -17.36 -14.66 0.24
C LEU A 113 -18.51 -14.01 -0.55
N ARG A 114 -19.47 -14.80 -1.04
CA ARG A 114 -20.67 -14.30 -1.74
C ARG A 114 -21.45 -13.30 -0.89
N GLU A 115 -21.73 -13.64 0.37
CA GLU A 115 -22.44 -12.75 1.28
C GLU A 115 -21.61 -11.52 1.66
N MET A 116 -20.30 -11.67 1.78
CA MET A 116 -19.40 -10.57 2.09
C MET A 116 -19.36 -9.56 0.95
N LEU A 117 -19.26 -10.02 -0.32
CA LEU A 117 -19.30 -9.15 -1.50
C LEU A 117 -20.63 -8.41 -1.63
N ALA A 118 -21.77 -9.07 -1.32
CA ALA A 118 -23.08 -8.43 -1.37
C ALA A 118 -23.30 -7.38 -0.27
N LYS A 119 -22.73 -7.60 0.93
CA LYS A 119 -22.95 -6.71 2.08
C LYS A 119 -21.89 -5.63 2.21
N LYS A 120 -20.61 -5.99 2.03
CA LYS A 120 -19.45 -5.13 2.28
C LYS A 120 -18.28 -5.52 1.35
N PRO A 121 -18.33 -5.18 0.05
CA PRO A 121 -17.32 -5.55 -0.91
C PRO A 121 -15.93 -4.97 -0.57
N GLU A 122 -15.88 -3.79 0.02
CA GLU A 122 -14.67 -3.13 0.48
C GLU A 122 -13.85 -4.00 1.42
N GLN A 123 -14.52 -4.63 2.41
CA GLN A 123 -13.86 -5.48 3.42
C GLN A 123 -13.18 -6.71 2.81
N VAL A 124 -13.65 -7.20 1.67
CA VAL A 124 -13.02 -8.36 1.00
C VAL A 124 -11.60 -8.02 0.55
N ILE A 125 -11.43 -6.85 -0.07
CA ILE A 125 -10.12 -6.36 -0.52
C ILE A 125 -9.26 -5.99 0.69
N GLU A 126 -9.81 -5.27 1.65
CA GLU A 126 -9.10 -4.87 2.86
C GLU A 126 -8.51 -6.07 3.61
N LEU A 127 -9.31 -7.13 3.84
CA LEU A 127 -8.86 -8.35 4.51
C LEU A 127 -7.80 -9.09 3.70
N ALA A 128 -7.93 -9.13 2.37
CA ALA A 128 -6.93 -9.74 1.49
C ALA A 128 -5.58 -9.01 1.58
N VAL A 129 -5.58 -7.68 1.46
CA VAL A 129 -4.37 -6.84 1.55
C VAL A 129 -3.77 -6.89 2.95
N LYS A 130 -4.60 -6.77 4.02
CA LYS A 130 -4.16 -6.86 5.41
C LYS A 130 -3.43 -8.18 5.71
N GLY A 131 -3.90 -9.28 5.12
CA GLY A 131 -3.24 -10.59 5.24
C GLY A 131 -1.86 -10.65 4.58
N MET A 132 -1.58 -9.80 3.58
CA MET A 132 -0.32 -9.74 2.83
C MET A 132 0.67 -8.70 3.37
N LEU A 133 0.21 -7.78 4.22
CA LEU A 133 1.07 -6.80 4.89
C LEU A 133 1.76 -7.41 6.13
N PRO A 134 2.89 -6.85 6.58
CA PRO A 134 3.57 -7.27 7.81
C PRO A 134 2.62 -7.21 9.01
N LYS A 135 2.75 -8.18 9.91
CA LYS A 135 2.02 -8.17 11.18
C LYS A 135 2.79 -7.32 12.19
N GLY A 136 2.17 -6.26 12.73
CA GLY A 136 2.80 -5.40 13.72
C GLY A 136 2.45 -3.93 13.54
N PRO A 137 3.07 -3.02 14.31
CA PRO A 137 2.79 -1.57 14.24
C PRO A 137 3.00 -0.98 12.85
N LEU A 138 4.11 -1.32 12.20
CA LEU A 138 4.45 -0.85 10.85
C LEU A 138 3.42 -1.30 9.80
N GLY A 139 2.98 -2.56 9.84
CA GLY A 139 1.96 -3.05 8.91
C GLY A 139 0.59 -2.39 9.14
N ARG A 140 0.23 -2.07 10.39
CA ARG A 140 -0.97 -1.28 10.67
C ARG A 140 -0.88 0.13 10.10
N GLN A 141 0.28 0.77 10.19
CA GLN A 141 0.55 2.07 9.60
C GLN A 141 0.49 2.04 8.06
N MET A 142 1.03 1.00 7.43
CA MET A 142 0.92 0.80 5.98
C MET A 142 -0.54 0.62 5.55
N PHE A 143 -1.32 -0.11 6.34
CA PHE A 143 -2.73 -0.39 6.05
C PHE A 143 -3.62 0.85 6.07
N THR A 144 -3.32 1.87 6.88
CA THR A 144 -4.09 3.14 6.89
C THR A 144 -4.01 3.93 5.58
N LYS A 145 -3.06 3.61 4.72
CA LYS A 145 -2.90 4.23 3.39
C LYS A 145 -3.74 3.56 2.30
N LEU A 146 -4.46 2.50 2.63
CA LEU A 146 -5.39 1.83 1.73
C LEU A 146 -6.78 2.42 1.90
N HIS A 147 -7.36 2.87 0.79
CA HIS A 147 -8.73 3.35 0.70
C HIS A 147 -9.47 2.53 -0.35
N VAL A 148 -10.55 1.86 0.04
CA VAL A 148 -11.33 0.99 -0.86
C VAL A 148 -12.73 1.55 -0.99
N TYR A 149 -13.24 1.60 -2.22
CA TYR A 149 -14.58 2.05 -2.57
C TYR A 149 -15.33 0.98 -3.35
N ALA A 150 -16.59 0.76 -3.01
CA ALA A 150 -17.47 -0.19 -3.68
C ALA A 150 -17.70 0.19 -5.14
N GLY A 151 -18.04 1.45 -5.39
CA GLY A 151 -18.33 2.02 -6.70
C GLY A 151 -17.14 2.70 -7.39
N PRO A 152 -17.40 3.41 -8.51
CA PRO A 152 -16.36 4.07 -9.30
C PRO A 152 -15.87 5.40 -8.70
N GLU A 153 -16.62 6.00 -7.78
CA GLU A 153 -16.33 7.34 -7.23
C GLU A 153 -15.48 7.24 -5.97
N HIS A 154 -14.52 8.16 -5.83
CA HIS A 154 -13.69 8.31 -4.64
C HIS A 154 -13.66 9.77 -4.16
N LYS A 155 -13.39 9.99 -2.88
CA LYS A 155 -13.39 11.33 -2.25
C LYS A 155 -12.02 12.01 -2.20
N HIS A 156 -11.04 11.54 -2.99
CA HIS A 156 -9.64 11.99 -2.91
C HIS A 156 -9.16 12.75 -4.15
N GLU A 157 -10.03 13.49 -4.82
CA GLU A 157 -9.68 14.28 -6.02
C GLU A 157 -8.63 15.37 -5.72
N ALA A 158 -8.71 15.98 -4.55
CA ALA A 158 -7.77 17.01 -4.10
C ALA A 158 -6.31 16.53 -4.05
N GLN A 159 -6.08 15.23 -3.89
CA GLN A 159 -4.76 14.61 -3.85
C GLN A 159 -4.17 14.34 -5.24
N LYS A 160 -4.94 14.56 -6.32
CA LYS A 160 -4.55 14.33 -7.72
C LYS A 160 -3.92 12.95 -7.92
N PRO A 161 -4.67 11.87 -7.62
CA PRO A 161 -4.10 10.53 -7.70
C PRO A 161 -3.78 10.14 -9.15
N GLU A 162 -2.66 9.45 -9.34
CA GLU A 162 -2.23 8.89 -10.63
C GLU A 162 -2.91 7.53 -10.85
N VAL A 163 -3.36 7.24 -12.08
CA VAL A 163 -3.95 5.93 -12.41
C VAL A 163 -2.82 4.90 -12.52
N LEU A 164 -2.97 3.80 -11.79
CA LEU A 164 -2.03 2.69 -11.80
C LEU A 164 -2.72 1.44 -12.38
N THR A 165 -2.18 0.91 -13.46
CA THR A 165 -2.60 -0.35 -14.09
C THR A 165 -1.58 -1.44 -13.79
N PHE A 166 -2.07 -2.68 -13.49
CA PHE A 166 -1.23 -3.84 -13.19
C PHE A 166 -1.26 -4.87 -14.31
#